data_2cf39847c2679df9ceb06d13a1303aba
#
_entry.id   2cf39847c2679df9ceb06d13a1303aba
#
_cell.length_a   1.000
_cell.length_b   1.000
_cell.length_c   1.000
_cell.angle_alpha   90.00
_cell.angle_beta   90.00
_cell.angle_gamma   90.00
#
_symmetry.space_group_name_H-M   'P 1'
#
loop_
_entity.id
_entity.type
_entity.pdbx_description
1 polymer ?
#
loop_
_entity_poly.entity_id
_entity_poly.type
_entity_poly.pdbx_seq_one_letter_code
_entity_poly.pdbx_strand_id
1 'polypeptide(L)'
;LVGKLAASMHNKIELNVNLNGKSSRVVITLKRAEKAVKIVEMLEEFYPETPVPLDHENTFQLLVAVLMSAQTTDVKVNQVTPALFKKAPDAKSMVKLPVDTILEDIRQVGLAPTKAKNIHRLSQMLVKQHNGEVPKGFEPLEELPGVGHKTAGVVMAQAFGVPAFPIDTHIHRLAARWGLSNGKNVEKTEKDLKAIFPKHLWNKLHLQIIFFGREYCPARNHDLTKCPICSWTATKKRILEESKR
;
A
#
# COMPACT_ATOMS: atom_id res chain seq x y z
N LEU A 1 -14.19 -13.53 31.75
CA LEU A 1 -12.83 -13.73 32.28
C LEU A 1 -11.81 -13.27 31.22
N VAL A 2 -11.47 -11.98 31.24
CA VAL A 2 -10.52 -11.36 30.31
C VAL A 2 -9.13 -11.52 30.92
N GLY A 3 -8.40 -12.54 30.46
CA GLY A 3 -6.99 -12.69 30.80
C GLY A 3 -6.16 -11.66 30.06
N LYS A 4 -5.33 -10.87 30.77
CA LYS A 4 -4.34 -9.97 30.19
C LYS A 4 -3.43 -10.74 29.24
N LEU A 5 -3.50 -10.43 27.93
CA LEU A 5 -2.55 -10.89 26.92
C LEU A 5 -1.18 -10.24 27.19
N ALA A 6 -0.24 -10.99 27.73
CA ALA A 6 1.16 -10.61 27.74
C ALA A 6 1.76 -10.96 26.39
N ALA A 7 2.18 -9.97 25.61
CA ALA A 7 2.87 -10.18 24.35
C ALA A 7 4.22 -10.86 24.59
N SER A 8 4.34 -12.11 24.17
CA SER A 8 5.60 -12.86 24.19
C SER A 8 6.23 -12.90 22.81
N MET A 9 7.52 -12.66 22.78
CA MET A 9 8.38 -12.66 21.59
C MET A 9 8.29 -14.00 20.81
N HIS A 10 8.28 -13.93 19.48
CA HIS A 10 8.56 -15.03 18.54
C HIS A 10 7.42 -15.95 18.15
N ASN A 11 6.48 -15.48 17.29
CA ASN A 11 5.45 -16.38 16.71
C ASN A 11 4.65 -17.19 17.75
N LYS A 12 4.63 -16.76 18.99
CA LYS A 12 4.05 -17.48 20.11
C LYS A 12 3.14 -16.56 20.88
N ILE A 13 1.94 -17.04 21.17
CA ILE A 13 1.04 -16.40 22.13
C ILE A 13 1.26 -17.12 23.46
N GLU A 14 1.61 -16.39 24.50
CA GLU A 14 1.66 -16.91 25.85
C GLU A 14 0.32 -16.66 26.54
N LEU A 15 -0.32 -17.72 26.97
CA LEU A 15 -1.54 -17.69 27.76
C LEU A 15 -1.21 -18.17 29.15
N ASN A 16 -1.50 -17.34 30.17
CA ASN A 16 -1.53 -17.80 31.55
C ASN A 16 -2.90 -18.42 31.80
N VAL A 17 -2.95 -19.74 31.86
CA VAL A 17 -4.18 -20.48 32.12
C VAL A 17 -4.17 -20.92 33.58
N ASN A 18 -5.20 -20.54 34.33
CA ASN A 18 -5.39 -20.97 35.70
C ASN A 18 -6.33 -22.18 35.71
N LEU A 19 -5.75 -23.38 35.81
CA LEU A 19 -6.48 -24.65 35.92
C LEU A 19 -6.33 -25.19 37.35
N ASN A 20 -7.42 -25.32 38.07
CA ASN A 20 -7.46 -25.90 39.41
C ASN A 20 -6.50 -25.21 40.41
N GLY A 21 -6.39 -23.87 40.39
CA GLY A 21 -5.55 -23.12 41.31
C GLY A 21 -4.05 -23.12 40.97
N LYS A 22 -3.65 -23.75 39.89
CA LYS A 22 -2.26 -23.72 39.39
C LYS A 22 -2.18 -22.89 38.13
N SER A 23 -1.37 -21.83 38.15
CA SER A 23 -1.06 -21.02 36.98
C SER A 23 -0.10 -21.77 36.08
N SER A 24 -0.54 -22.09 34.85
CA SER A 24 0.30 -22.77 33.84
C SER A 24 0.47 -21.85 32.65
N ARG A 25 1.71 -21.71 32.18
CA ARG A 25 2.06 -20.90 30.98
C ARG A 25 1.97 -21.81 29.76
N VAL A 26 0.98 -21.56 28.90
CA VAL A 26 0.81 -22.24 27.63
C VAL A 26 1.36 -21.36 26.52
N VAL A 27 2.29 -21.91 25.73
CA VAL A 27 2.93 -21.23 24.59
C VAL A 27 2.39 -21.81 23.30
N ILE A 28 1.62 -21.02 22.53
CA ILE A 28 1.06 -21.42 21.23
C ILE A 28 1.90 -20.80 20.12
N THR A 29 2.44 -21.61 19.23
CA THR A 29 3.09 -21.12 17.99
C THR A 29 2.04 -20.94 16.90
N LEU A 30 1.87 -19.70 16.44
CA LEU A 30 0.90 -19.37 15.40
C LEU A 30 1.38 -19.79 14.02
N LYS A 31 0.54 -20.50 13.29
CA LYS A 31 0.73 -20.74 11.86
C LYS A 31 0.56 -19.44 11.07
N ARG A 32 1.07 -19.41 9.83
CA ARG A 32 1.05 -18.23 8.97
C ARG A 32 -0.38 -17.69 8.73
N ALA A 33 -1.36 -18.57 8.57
CA ALA A 33 -2.76 -18.19 8.41
C ALA A 33 -3.36 -17.57 9.68
N GLU A 34 -3.06 -18.13 10.86
CA GLU A 34 -3.53 -17.59 12.15
C GLU A 34 -2.95 -16.20 12.43
N LYS A 35 -1.68 -15.98 12.06
CA LYS A 35 -1.07 -14.66 12.11
C LYS A 35 -1.82 -13.66 11.21
N ALA A 36 -2.14 -14.08 9.98
CA ALA A 36 -2.83 -13.21 9.03
C ALA A 36 -4.20 -12.76 9.58
N VAL A 37 -4.98 -13.66 10.17
CA VAL A 37 -6.27 -13.33 10.81
C VAL A 37 -6.07 -12.26 11.89
N LYS A 38 -5.16 -12.49 12.83
CA LYS A 38 -4.89 -11.55 13.91
C LYS A 38 -4.34 -10.20 13.42
N ILE A 39 -3.53 -10.20 12.36
CA ILE A 39 -3.06 -8.96 11.73
C ILE A 39 -4.24 -8.17 11.15
N VAL A 40 -5.18 -8.84 10.47
CA VAL A 40 -6.40 -8.19 9.95
C VAL A 40 -7.20 -7.53 11.07
N GLU A 41 -7.45 -8.25 12.16
CA GLU A 41 -8.18 -7.74 13.33
C GLU A 41 -7.48 -6.49 13.89
N MET A 42 -6.18 -6.53 14.10
CA MET A 42 -5.42 -5.39 14.60
C MET A 42 -5.42 -4.21 13.62
N LEU A 43 -5.24 -4.46 12.32
CA LEU A 43 -5.28 -3.40 11.33
C LEU A 43 -6.67 -2.76 11.22
N GLU A 44 -7.74 -3.52 11.47
CA GLU A 44 -9.10 -3.00 11.52
C GLU A 44 -9.32 -2.11 12.75
N GLU A 45 -8.73 -2.44 13.90
CA GLU A 45 -8.74 -1.59 15.10
C GLU A 45 -7.97 -0.28 14.89
N PHE A 46 -6.78 -0.34 14.25
CA PHE A 46 -5.95 0.85 13.98
C PHE A 46 -6.55 1.75 12.91
N TYR A 47 -7.11 1.15 11.85
CA TYR A 47 -7.57 1.86 10.65
C TYR A 47 -8.92 1.32 10.18
N PRO A 48 -10.02 1.58 10.92
CA PRO A 48 -11.37 1.18 10.51
C PRO A 48 -11.77 1.83 9.18
N GLU A 49 -11.29 3.04 8.92
CA GLU A 49 -11.48 3.79 7.69
C GLU A 49 -10.16 3.92 6.92
N THR A 50 -10.24 3.75 5.61
CA THR A 50 -9.08 3.83 4.72
C THR A 50 -9.34 4.78 3.55
N PRO A 51 -9.40 6.11 3.79
CA PRO A 51 -9.59 7.07 2.71
C PRO A 51 -8.42 7.01 1.73
N VAL A 52 -8.72 7.23 0.45
CA VAL A 52 -7.69 7.34 -0.57
C VAL A 52 -6.83 8.57 -0.27
N PRO A 53 -5.50 8.43 -0.12
CA PRO A 53 -4.64 9.53 0.34
C PRO A 53 -4.34 10.59 -0.73
N LEU A 54 -4.72 10.34 -1.98
CA LEU A 54 -4.54 11.25 -3.11
C LEU A 54 -5.85 11.96 -3.44
N ASP A 55 -5.85 13.29 -3.39
CA ASP A 55 -7.01 14.12 -3.68
C ASP A 55 -7.38 14.06 -5.17
N HIS A 56 -8.63 13.74 -5.45
CA HIS A 56 -9.15 13.64 -6.82
C HIS A 56 -10.68 13.74 -6.86
N GLU A 57 -11.22 14.21 -7.97
CA GLU A 57 -12.67 14.33 -8.21
C GLU A 57 -13.19 13.27 -9.20
N ASN A 58 -12.29 12.69 -10.00
CA ASN A 58 -12.64 11.70 -11.01
C ASN A 58 -11.50 10.69 -11.24
N THR A 59 -11.78 9.64 -12.01
CA THR A 59 -10.83 8.54 -12.28
C THR A 59 -9.57 9.01 -13.02
N PHE A 60 -9.69 10.01 -13.92
CA PHE A 60 -8.54 10.57 -14.62
C PHE A 60 -7.59 11.28 -13.65
N GLN A 61 -8.13 12.10 -12.77
CA GLN A 61 -7.34 12.80 -11.75
C GLN A 61 -6.66 11.80 -10.82
N LEU A 62 -7.35 10.74 -10.40
CA LEU A 62 -6.74 9.66 -9.61
C LEU A 62 -5.58 9.00 -10.37
N LEU A 63 -5.77 8.62 -11.64
CA LEU A 63 -4.70 8.01 -12.46
C LEU A 63 -3.46 8.92 -12.53
N VAL A 64 -3.65 10.20 -12.79
CA VAL A 64 -2.56 11.20 -12.86
C VAL A 64 -1.90 11.37 -11.49
N ALA A 65 -2.66 11.47 -10.41
CA ALA A 65 -2.12 11.58 -9.06
C ALA A 65 -1.32 10.34 -8.64
N VAL A 66 -1.81 9.13 -8.95
CA VAL A 66 -1.08 7.86 -8.70
C VAL A 66 0.20 7.79 -9.52
N LEU A 67 0.20 8.21 -10.79
CA LEU A 67 1.42 8.31 -11.60
C LEU A 67 2.42 9.27 -10.95
N MET A 68 1.95 10.41 -10.45
CA MET A 68 2.81 11.39 -9.79
C MET A 68 3.36 10.91 -8.44
N SER A 69 2.68 10.03 -7.73
CA SER A 69 3.12 9.52 -6.42
C SER A 69 4.35 8.59 -6.49
N ALA A 70 4.74 8.11 -7.68
CA ALA A 70 5.99 7.37 -7.86
C ALA A 70 7.18 8.24 -7.42
N GLN A 71 7.93 7.80 -6.38
CA GLN A 71 9.06 8.54 -5.78
C GLN A 71 8.69 9.96 -5.28
N THR A 72 7.44 10.17 -4.90
CA THR A 72 6.95 11.44 -4.36
C THR A 72 5.92 11.13 -3.27
N THR A 73 5.92 11.89 -2.19
CA THR A 73 4.94 11.72 -1.11
C THR A 73 3.54 12.17 -1.55
N ASP A 74 2.49 11.52 -1.01
CA ASP A 74 1.11 11.89 -1.31
C ASP A 74 0.82 13.36 -0.96
N VAL A 75 1.38 13.85 0.16
CA VAL A 75 1.28 15.26 0.57
C VAL A 75 1.83 16.19 -0.53
N LYS A 76 2.97 15.85 -1.11
CA LYS A 76 3.56 16.67 -2.18
C LYS A 76 2.73 16.60 -3.46
N VAL A 77 2.18 15.44 -3.80
CA VAL A 77 1.26 15.31 -4.94
C VAL A 77 0.03 16.19 -4.72
N ASN A 78 -0.63 16.10 -3.56
CA ASN A 78 -1.81 16.91 -3.23
C ASN A 78 -1.55 18.42 -3.18
N GLN A 79 -0.29 18.85 -2.99
CA GLN A 79 0.08 20.27 -3.08
C GLN A 79 0.13 20.79 -4.52
N VAL A 80 0.45 19.96 -5.50
CA VAL A 80 0.63 20.40 -6.90
C VAL A 80 -0.56 20.11 -7.80
N THR A 81 -1.35 19.06 -7.49
CA THR A 81 -2.50 18.65 -8.31
C THR A 81 -3.60 19.69 -8.45
N PRO A 82 -3.96 20.53 -7.45
CA PRO A 82 -5.04 21.50 -7.60
C PRO A 82 -4.79 22.50 -8.72
N ALA A 83 -3.56 22.99 -8.89
CA ALA A 83 -3.22 23.93 -9.96
C ALA A 83 -3.35 23.29 -11.34
N LEU A 84 -2.87 22.06 -11.49
CA LEU A 84 -2.94 21.28 -12.73
C LEU A 84 -4.39 20.92 -13.07
N PHE A 85 -5.16 20.39 -12.12
CA PHE A 85 -6.52 19.91 -12.36
C PHE A 85 -7.52 21.05 -12.56
N LYS A 86 -7.24 22.24 -12.02
CA LYS A 86 -8.01 23.46 -12.35
C LYS A 86 -7.89 23.84 -13.83
N LYS A 87 -6.71 23.65 -14.44
CA LYS A 87 -6.46 23.91 -15.86
C LYS A 87 -6.97 22.79 -16.75
N ALA A 88 -6.82 21.54 -16.29
CA ALA A 88 -7.12 20.34 -17.07
C ALA A 88 -7.72 19.24 -16.18
N PRO A 89 -9.06 19.29 -15.91
CA PRO A 89 -9.74 18.33 -15.04
C PRO A 89 -9.90 16.94 -15.64
N ASP A 90 -9.70 16.77 -16.96
CA ASP A 90 -9.90 15.54 -17.71
C ASP A 90 -8.84 15.36 -18.81
N ALA A 91 -8.84 14.18 -19.45
CA ALA A 91 -7.88 13.87 -20.52
C ALA A 91 -8.02 14.80 -21.74
N LYS A 92 -9.24 15.22 -22.08
CA LYS A 92 -9.52 16.07 -23.26
C LYS A 92 -8.98 17.49 -23.08
N SER A 93 -9.02 18.02 -21.88
CA SER A 93 -8.41 19.30 -21.53
C SER A 93 -6.89 19.19 -21.34
N MET A 94 -6.40 18.08 -20.76
CA MET A 94 -4.97 17.86 -20.55
C MET A 94 -4.17 17.79 -21.85
N VAL A 95 -4.70 17.20 -22.91
CA VAL A 95 -4.04 17.17 -24.24
C VAL A 95 -3.83 18.55 -24.84
N LYS A 96 -4.62 19.55 -24.44
CA LYS A 96 -4.52 20.93 -24.95
C LYS A 96 -3.42 21.73 -24.25
N LEU A 97 -2.94 21.27 -23.10
CA LEU A 97 -1.86 21.93 -22.38
C LEU A 97 -0.50 21.55 -23.01
N PRO A 98 0.38 22.53 -23.26
CA PRO A 98 1.77 22.23 -23.58
C PRO A 98 2.43 21.42 -22.46
N VAL A 99 3.35 20.50 -22.83
CA VAL A 99 4.10 19.70 -21.84
C VAL A 99 4.84 20.57 -20.83
N ASP A 100 5.36 21.71 -21.27
CA ASP A 100 6.08 22.65 -20.40
C ASP A 100 5.16 23.28 -19.35
N THR A 101 3.89 23.55 -19.69
CA THR A 101 2.90 24.01 -18.71
C THR A 101 2.60 22.93 -17.65
N ILE A 102 2.45 21.68 -18.07
CA ILE A 102 2.30 20.56 -17.14
C ILE A 102 3.53 20.43 -16.25
N LEU A 103 4.73 20.51 -16.84
CA LEU A 103 5.99 20.45 -16.11
C LEU A 103 6.11 21.56 -15.06
N GLU A 104 5.72 22.78 -15.39
CA GLU A 104 5.74 23.91 -14.46
C GLU A 104 4.86 23.66 -13.25
N ASP A 105 3.62 23.19 -13.47
CA ASP A 105 2.68 22.88 -12.38
C ASP A 105 3.19 21.76 -11.46
N ILE A 106 3.86 20.74 -12.00
CA ILE A 106 4.31 19.58 -11.22
C ILE A 106 5.81 19.60 -10.91
N ARG A 107 6.52 20.70 -11.12
CA ARG A 107 8.01 20.78 -10.97
C ARG A 107 8.55 20.33 -9.63
N GLN A 108 7.72 20.34 -8.58
CA GLN A 108 8.12 19.95 -7.23
C GLN A 108 8.01 18.43 -6.97
N VAL A 109 7.48 17.64 -7.89
CA VAL A 109 7.45 16.18 -7.74
C VAL A 109 8.72 15.55 -8.31
N GLY A 110 9.10 14.39 -7.78
CA GLY A 110 10.25 13.66 -8.29
C GLY A 110 10.04 13.25 -9.75
N LEU A 111 11.07 13.34 -10.59
CA LEU A 111 11.04 12.99 -12.02
C LEU A 111 10.02 13.82 -12.84
N ALA A 112 9.76 15.08 -12.45
CA ALA A 112 8.77 15.95 -13.08
C ALA A 112 8.85 16.00 -14.62
N PRO A 113 10.04 16.13 -15.28
CA PRO A 113 10.11 16.17 -16.74
C PRO A 113 9.56 14.91 -17.41
N THR A 114 9.88 13.74 -16.88
CA THR A 114 9.38 12.45 -17.39
C THR A 114 7.88 12.31 -17.13
N LYS A 115 7.43 12.68 -15.94
CA LYS A 115 6.02 12.62 -15.56
C LYS A 115 5.16 13.55 -16.41
N ALA A 116 5.59 14.79 -16.67
CA ALA A 116 4.87 15.72 -17.53
C ALA A 116 4.67 15.15 -18.96
N LYS A 117 5.72 14.60 -19.55
CA LYS A 117 5.65 13.92 -20.86
C LYS A 117 4.69 12.73 -20.81
N ASN A 118 4.76 11.91 -19.77
CA ASN A 118 3.89 10.74 -19.63
C ASN A 118 2.44 11.15 -19.44
N ILE A 119 2.13 12.15 -18.59
CA ILE A 119 0.77 12.68 -18.38
C ILE A 119 0.19 13.18 -19.70
N HIS A 120 0.93 13.95 -20.47
CA HIS A 120 0.48 14.42 -21.76
C HIS A 120 0.22 13.27 -22.76
N ARG A 121 1.16 12.32 -22.88
CA ARG A 121 1.05 11.17 -23.80
C ARG A 121 -0.07 10.20 -23.40
N LEU A 122 -0.21 9.87 -22.11
CA LEU A 122 -1.33 9.02 -21.67
C LEU A 122 -2.67 9.69 -21.94
N SER A 123 -2.77 11.00 -21.78
CA SER A 123 -4.00 11.76 -22.10
C SER A 123 -4.32 11.70 -23.58
N GLN A 124 -3.31 11.81 -24.46
CA GLN A 124 -3.50 11.62 -25.91
C GLN A 124 -4.01 10.20 -26.23
N MET A 125 -3.45 9.17 -25.59
CA MET A 125 -3.89 7.79 -25.78
C MET A 125 -5.32 7.58 -25.27
N LEU A 126 -5.67 8.11 -24.10
CA LEU A 126 -7.03 8.06 -23.57
C LEU A 126 -8.03 8.69 -24.53
N VAL A 127 -7.73 9.87 -25.06
CA VAL A 127 -8.62 10.56 -26.04
C VAL A 127 -8.75 9.73 -27.33
N LYS A 128 -7.64 9.21 -27.85
CA LYS A 128 -7.62 8.50 -29.12
C LYS A 128 -8.25 7.12 -29.06
N GLN A 129 -8.01 6.37 -27.98
CA GLN A 129 -8.33 4.94 -27.90
C GLN A 129 -9.49 4.62 -26.94
N HIS A 130 -9.76 5.53 -25.96
CA HIS A 130 -10.72 5.30 -24.89
C HIS A 130 -11.72 6.44 -24.72
N ASN A 131 -11.93 7.27 -25.77
CA ASN A 131 -12.87 8.41 -25.77
C ASN A 131 -12.63 9.42 -24.63
N GLY A 132 -11.42 9.48 -24.08
CA GLY A 132 -11.03 10.34 -22.97
C GLY A 132 -11.26 9.72 -21.58
N GLU A 133 -11.80 8.52 -21.51
CA GLU A 133 -12.07 7.79 -20.27
C GLU A 133 -10.90 6.88 -19.86
N VAL A 134 -10.75 6.65 -18.57
CA VAL A 134 -9.76 5.68 -18.05
C VAL A 134 -10.30 4.27 -18.21
N PRO A 135 -9.59 3.37 -18.92
CA PRO A 135 -10.08 2.02 -19.15
C PRO A 135 -10.10 1.17 -17.88
N LYS A 136 -11.14 0.34 -17.75
CA LYS A 136 -11.28 -0.61 -16.65
C LYS A 136 -10.64 -1.95 -17.03
N GLY A 137 -9.32 -2.07 -16.83
CA GLY A 137 -8.58 -3.31 -17.09
C GLY A 137 -7.08 -3.12 -16.83
N PHE A 138 -6.40 -4.18 -16.40
CA PHE A 138 -4.95 -4.13 -16.19
C PHE A 138 -4.19 -3.90 -17.49
N GLU A 139 -4.47 -4.70 -18.50
CA GLU A 139 -3.81 -4.63 -19.82
C GLU A 139 -3.88 -3.22 -20.41
N PRO A 140 -5.08 -2.63 -20.66
CA PRO A 140 -5.15 -1.31 -21.25
C PRO A 140 -4.63 -0.18 -20.34
N LEU A 141 -4.59 -0.36 -19.01
CA LEU A 141 -3.93 0.59 -18.12
C LEU A 141 -2.41 0.50 -18.23
N GLU A 142 -1.84 -0.69 -18.31
CA GLU A 142 -0.39 -0.90 -18.40
C GLU A 142 0.20 -0.48 -19.74
N GLU A 143 -0.62 -0.35 -20.80
CA GLU A 143 -0.22 0.24 -22.07
C GLU A 143 -0.02 1.75 -22.00
N LEU A 144 -0.61 2.43 -20.99
CA LEU A 144 -0.51 3.87 -20.85
C LEU A 144 0.90 4.30 -20.40
N PRO A 145 1.49 5.35 -21.02
CA PRO A 145 2.81 5.84 -20.65
C PRO A 145 2.96 6.17 -19.16
N GLY A 146 3.91 5.52 -18.51
CA GLY A 146 4.20 5.72 -17.09
C GLY A 146 3.31 4.93 -16.13
N VAL A 147 2.42 4.10 -16.63
CA VAL A 147 1.56 3.22 -15.85
C VAL A 147 2.15 1.80 -15.85
N GLY A 148 2.71 1.39 -14.73
CA GLY A 148 3.14 0.00 -14.53
C GLY A 148 2.10 -0.79 -13.72
N HIS A 149 2.37 -2.08 -13.50
CA HIS A 149 1.48 -3.01 -12.80
C HIS A 149 0.98 -2.49 -11.45
N LYS A 150 1.87 -1.88 -10.64
CA LYS A 150 1.49 -1.28 -9.35
C LYS A 150 0.50 -0.14 -9.53
N THR A 151 0.78 0.79 -10.46
CA THR A 151 -0.09 1.95 -10.73
C THR A 151 -1.46 1.49 -11.23
N ALA A 152 -1.48 0.55 -12.19
CA ALA A 152 -2.72 -0.07 -12.68
C ALA A 152 -3.50 -0.72 -11.53
N GLY A 153 -2.83 -1.47 -10.64
CA GLY A 153 -3.45 -2.11 -9.48
C GLY A 153 -4.08 -1.11 -8.51
N VAL A 154 -3.42 0.03 -8.25
CA VAL A 154 -3.99 1.10 -7.40
C VAL A 154 -5.23 1.71 -8.05
N VAL A 155 -5.18 2.02 -9.35
CA VAL A 155 -6.34 2.57 -10.08
C VAL A 155 -7.49 1.58 -10.11
N MET A 156 -7.22 0.29 -10.40
CA MET A 156 -8.25 -0.76 -10.38
C MET A 156 -8.91 -0.89 -9.01
N ALA A 157 -8.13 -0.84 -7.94
CA ALA A 157 -8.64 -0.93 -6.58
C ALA A 157 -9.45 0.30 -6.18
N GLN A 158 -8.91 1.49 -6.38
CA GLN A 158 -9.45 2.73 -5.81
C GLN A 158 -10.51 3.39 -6.68
N ALA A 159 -10.34 3.38 -8.01
CA ALA A 159 -11.32 3.98 -8.92
C ALA A 159 -12.47 3.03 -9.26
N PHE A 160 -12.17 1.74 -9.42
CA PHE A 160 -13.14 0.78 -9.95
C PHE A 160 -13.61 -0.26 -8.92
N GLY A 161 -13.09 -0.24 -7.69
CA GLY A 161 -13.43 -1.20 -6.65
C GLY A 161 -13.05 -2.65 -6.99
N VAL A 162 -12.23 -2.86 -8.02
CA VAL A 162 -11.79 -4.20 -8.41
C VAL A 162 -10.75 -4.70 -7.40
N PRO A 163 -10.94 -5.90 -6.81
CA PRO A 163 -9.98 -6.41 -5.85
C PRO A 163 -8.58 -6.54 -6.45
N ALA A 164 -7.65 -5.71 -5.97
CA ALA A 164 -6.25 -5.71 -6.32
C ALA A 164 -5.38 -5.57 -5.05
N PHE A 165 -4.18 -6.12 -5.07
CA PHE A 165 -3.25 -6.03 -3.95
C PHE A 165 -1.89 -5.51 -4.46
N PRO A 166 -1.82 -4.23 -4.87
CA PRO A 166 -0.58 -3.66 -5.37
C PRO A 166 0.46 -3.58 -4.27
N ILE A 167 1.64 -4.15 -4.50
CA ILE A 167 2.71 -4.21 -3.49
C ILE A 167 3.63 -3.01 -3.63
N ASP A 168 3.64 -2.18 -2.61
CA ASP A 168 4.60 -1.10 -2.47
C ASP A 168 5.76 -1.48 -1.53
N THR A 169 6.67 -0.55 -1.29
CA THR A 169 7.82 -0.77 -0.41
C THR A 169 7.42 -0.97 1.06
N HIS A 170 6.29 -0.40 1.52
CA HIS A 170 5.77 -0.62 2.86
C HIS A 170 5.22 -2.04 2.99
N ILE A 171 4.34 -2.45 2.10
CA ILE A 171 3.73 -3.77 2.11
C ILE A 171 4.80 -4.87 1.97
N HIS A 172 5.73 -4.72 1.03
CA HIS A 172 6.83 -5.65 0.84
C HIS A 172 7.66 -5.83 2.12
N ARG A 173 8.03 -4.72 2.76
CA ARG A 173 8.79 -4.72 4.02
C ARG A 173 8.01 -5.38 5.15
N LEU A 174 6.76 -4.98 5.36
CA LEU A 174 5.94 -5.47 6.47
C LEU A 174 5.59 -6.95 6.29
N ALA A 175 5.27 -7.39 5.08
CA ALA A 175 5.03 -8.81 4.79
C ALA A 175 6.23 -9.68 5.18
N ALA A 176 7.45 -9.19 4.93
CA ALA A 176 8.68 -9.87 5.33
C ALA A 176 8.90 -9.84 6.85
N ARG A 177 8.68 -8.69 7.50
CA ARG A 177 8.79 -8.54 8.97
C ARG A 177 7.82 -9.43 9.71
N TRP A 178 6.58 -9.51 9.24
CA TRP A 178 5.51 -10.32 9.84
C TRP A 178 5.62 -11.81 9.51
N GLY A 179 6.54 -12.20 8.60
CA GLY A 179 6.71 -13.58 8.16
C GLY A 179 5.56 -14.10 7.31
N LEU A 180 4.83 -13.20 6.65
CA LEU A 180 3.77 -13.53 5.69
C LEU A 180 4.34 -13.82 4.29
N SER A 181 5.53 -13.27 3.98
CA SER A 181 6.32 -13.59 2.80
C SER A 181 7.79 -13.70 3.16
N ASN A 182 8.58 -14.36 2.31
CA ASN A 182 10.04 -14.43 2.51
C ASN A 182 10.76 -13.13 2.10
N GLY A 183 10.05 -12.18 1.48
CA GLY A 183 10.59 -10.90 1.05
C GLY A 183 11.63 -11.00 -0.08
N LYS A 184 11.61 -12.06 -0.89
CA LYS A 184 12.58 -12.28 -1.98
C LYS A 184 12.43 -11.21 -3.08
N ASN A 185 11.20 -10.99 -3.55
CA ASN A 185 10.84 -9.96 -4.52
C ASN A 185 9.36 -9.56 -4.36
N VAL A 186 8.94 -8.55 -5.11
CA VAL A 186 7.58 -7.98 -5.05
C VAL A 186 6.53 -8.97 -5.54
N GLU A 187 6.80 -9.66 -6.65
CA GLU A 187 5.89 -10.63 -7.26
C GLU A 187 5.60 -11.79 -6.31
N LYS A 188 6.64 -12.30 -5.65
CA LYS A 188 6.49 -13.35 -4.63
C LYS A 188 5.67 -12.87 -3.45
N THR A 189 5.90 -11.63 -3.01
CA THR A 189 5.14 -11.03 -1.91
C THR A 189 3.67 -10.90 -2.27
N GLU A 190 3.34 -10.42 -3.47
CA GLU A 190 1.97 -10.32 -3.97
C GLU A 190 1.28 -11.68 -3.99
N LYS A 191 1.93 -12.69 -4.58
CA LYS A 191 1.42 -14.06 -4.62
C LYS A 191 1.17 -14.62 -3.22
N ASP A 192 2.11 -14.39 -2.29
CA ASP A 192 2.00 -14.87 -0.92
C ASP A 192 0.83 -14.23 -0.17
N LEU A 193 0.67 -12.89 -0.28
CA LEU A 193 -0.39 -12.17 0.39
C LEU A 193 -1.77 -12.48 -0.21
N LYS A 194 -1.88 -12.57 -1.54
CA LYS A 194 -3.11 -12.98 -2.22
C LYS A 194 -3.55 -14.41 -1.86
N ALA A 195 -2.61 -15.29 -1.56
CA ALA A 195 -2.92 -16.67 -1.12
C ALA A 195 -3.40 -16.75 0.34
N ILE A 196 -3.05 -15.76 1.17
CA ILE A 196 -3.37 -15.77 2.60
C ILE A 196 -4.62 -14.95 2.90
N PHE A 197 -4.74 -13.76 2.31
CA PHE A 197 -5.84 -12.85 2.60
C PHE A 197 -7.02 -13.07 1.66
N PRO A 198 -8.25 -13.08 2.17
CA PRO A 198 -9.47 -13.15 1.35
C PRO A 198 -9.53 -11.99 0.34
N LYS A 199 -9.94 -12.30 -0.89
CA LYS A 199 -9.94 -11.35 -2.01
C LYS A 199 -10.70 -10.04 -1.72
N HIS A 200 -11.81 -10.12 -0.99
CA HIS A 200 -12.65 -8.95 -0.65
C HIS A 200 -11.96 -7.98 0.32
N LEU A 201 -10.90 -8.39 1.02
CA LEU A 201 -10.14 -7.54 1.95
C LEU A 201 -8.96 -6.82 1.27
N TRP A 202 -8.57 -7.19 0.05
CA TRP A 202 -7.32 -6.73 -0.56
C TRP A 202 -7.22 -5.21 -0.65
N ASN A 203 -8.27 -4.53 -1.13
CA ASN A 203 -8.26 -3.08 -1.31
C ASN A 203 -8.09 -2.34 0.02
N LYS A 204 -8.80 -2.77 1.07
CA LYS A 204 -8.71 -2.17 2.40
C LYS A 204 -7.36 -2.47 3.05
N LEU A 205 -6.94 -3.73 3.05
CA LEU A 205 -5.65 -4.16 3.62
C LEU A 205 -4.46 -3.46 2.96
N HIS A 206 -4.52 -3.23 1.66
CA HIS A 206 -3.49 -2.47 0.95
C HIS A 206 -3.24 -1.11 1.63
N LEU A 207 -4.28 -0.33 1.90
CA LEU A 207 -4.16 0.98 2.55
C LEU A 207 -3.82 0.86 4.04
N GLN A 208 -4.45 -0.04 4.76
CA GLN A 208 -4.17 -0.28 6.19
C GLN A 208 -2.69 -0.62 6.43
N ILE A 209 -2.11 -1.50 5.62
CA ILE A 209 -0.70 -1.89 5.74
C ILE A 209 0.23 -0.72 5.42
N ILE A 210 -0.11 0.12 4.44
CA ILE A 210 0.66 1.33 4.11
C ILE A 210 0.62 2.31 5.29
N PHE A 211 -0.56 2.60 5.84
CA PHE A 211 -0.73 3.51 6.98
C PHE A 211 0.04 3.01 8.20
N PHE A 212 -0.11 1.74 8.55
CA PHE A 212 0.65 1.12 9.62
C PHE A 212 2.17 1.17 9.38
N GLY A 213 2.59 0.96 8.15
CA GLY A 213 4.00 1.02 7.76
C GLY A 213 4.62 2.41 7.84
N ARG A 214 3.81 3.45 7.73
CA ARG A 214 4.23 4.86 7.89
C ARG A 214 4.30 5.27 9.35
N GLU A 215 3.31 4.88 10.13
CA GLU A 215 3.11 5.34 11.50
C GLU A 215 3.86 4.48 12.53
N TYR A 216 3.69 3.18 12.50
CA TYR A 216 4.20 2.27 13.54
C TYR A 216 5.41 1.43 13.11
N CYS A 217 5.63 1.26 11.82
CA CYS A 217 6.64 0.31 11.33
C CYS A 217 7.54 0.91 10.24
N PRO A 218 8.29 2.00 10.55
CA PRO A 218 9.14 2.69 9.58
C PRO A 218 10.27 1.80 9.06
N ALA A 219 10.89 2.20 7.93
CA ALA A 219 11.96 1.42 7.30
C ALA A 219 13.29 1.46 8.06
N ARG A 220 13.57 2.58 8.76
CA ARG A 220 14.81 2.81 9.51
C ARG A 220 14.50 3.08 10.97
N ASN A 221 15.47 2.80 11.85
CA ASN A 221 15.38 3.06 13.28
C ASN A 221 14.14 2.43 13.92
N HIS A 222 13.80 1.19 13.51
CA HIS A 222 12.62 0.49 13.96
C HIS A 222 12.97 -0.67 14.88
N ASP A 223 12.47 -0.60 16.11
CA ASP A 223 12.56 -1.71 17.07
C ASP A 223 11.38 -2.67 16.89
N LEU A 224 11.65 -3.83 16.26
CA LEU A 224 10.62 -4.84 16.03
C LEU A 224 10.02 -5.38 17.35
N THR A 225 10.74 -5.30 18.46
CA THR A 225 10.27 -5.82 19.75
C THR A 225 9.21 -4.92 20.39
N LYS A 226 9.17 -3.64 20.01
CA LYS A 226 8.21 -2.65 20.51
C LYS A 226 7.03 -2.40 19.57
N CYS A 227 7.15 -2.81 18.30
CA CYS A 227 6.11 -2.61 17.32
C CYS A 227 4.87 -3.47 17.64
N PRO A 228 3.65 -2.93 17.59
CA PRO A 228 2.42 -3.66 17.96
C PRO A 228 2.24 -5.00 17.24
N ILE A 229 2.63 -5.09 15.97
CA ILE A 229 2.51 -6.32 15.17
C ILE A 229 3.83 -7.09 15.10
N CYS A 230 4.98 -6.43 14.91
CA CYS A 230 6.25 -7.12 14.76
C CYS A 230 6.67 -7.87 16.04
N SER A 231 6.33 -7.35 17.23
CA SER A 231 6.72 -7.93 18.52
C SER A 231 6.31 -9.40 18.71
N TRP A 232 5.21 -9.82 18.08
CA TRP A 232 4.71 -11.19 18.18
C TRP A 232 4.75 -11.97 16.84
N THR A 233 4.99 -11.29 15.71
CA THR A 233 5.04 -11.92 14.38
C THR A 233 6.45 -12.17 13.88
N ALA A 234 7.42 -11.29 14.20
CA ALA A 234 8.78 -11.37 13.70
C ALA A 234 9.53 -12.59 14.25
N THR A 235 10.32 -13.24 13.41
CA THR A 235 11.19 -14.34 13.84
C THR A 235 12.44 -13.79 14.53
N LYS A 236 13.08 -14.61 15.40
CA LYS A 236 14.38 -14.28 16.02
C LYS A 236 15.42 -13.87 14.98
N LYS A 237 15.47 -14.61 13.88
CA LYS A 237 16.35 -14.32 12.75
C LYS A 237 16.09 -12.90 12.19
N ARG A 238 14.83 -12.55 11.95
CA ARG A 238 14.47 -11.23 11.41
C ARG A 238 14.81 -10.09 12.38
N ILE A 239 14.55 -10.28 13.66
CA ILE A 239 14.91 -9.30 14.71
C ILE A 239 16.42 -9.07 14.69
N LEU A 240 17.23 -10.15 14.66
CA LEU A 240 18.68 -10.04 14.62
C LEU A 240 19.21 -9.40 13.33
N GLU A 241 18.60 -9.68 12.17
CA GLU A 241 18.97 -9.07 10.89
C GLU A 241 18.71 -7.56 10.87
N GLU A 242 17.58 -7.12 11.44
CA GLU A 242 17.19 -5.71 11.41
C GLU A 242 17.81 -4.88 12.54
N SER A 243 18.19 -5.49 13.66
CA SER A 243 18.95 -4.78 14.72
C SER A 243 20.37 -4.34 14.30
N LYS A 244 20.85 -4.86 13.16
CA LYS A 244 22.16 -4.51 12.57
C LYS A 244 22.07 -3.39 11.52
N ARG A 245 20.86 -2.90 11.23
CA ARG A 245 20.61 -1.83 10.23
C ARG A 245 20.30 -0.51 10.90
#